data_5da5d6e58ef7d9b3d313697dede8643a
#
_entry.id   5da5d6e58ef7d9b3d313697dede8643a
#
_cell.length_a   1.000
_cell.length_b   1.000
_cell.length_c   1.000
_cell.angle_alpha   90.00
_cell.angle_beta   90.00
_cell.angle_gamma   90.00
#
_symmetry.space_group_name_H-M   'P 1'
#
loop_
_entity.id
_entity.type
_entity.pdbx_description
1 polymer ?
#
loop_
_entity_poly.entity_id
_entity_poly.type
_entity_poly.pdbx_seq_one_letter_code
_entity_poly.pdbx_strand_id
1 'polypeptide(L)'
;MLKYSQRQPLVLLALASFFGPALSLPAQSSSGTVLTGQSAFTDYSKESPGVRRKLTVADLPAPFATKGVDNGAQMVKRPDGAWPKAPAGFKVDLYTTGLDQPRLIRTAPNGDLFVAVSYSNKIMVFRGVDANGKPKEVSTFADNLSQPFGIAFYPLGPDPKWVYIGNTDSVVRFPYKNGDLKATGPAEKLADLPGGGKLRGGGHWTRDIAFSKDGKSMFVSVGSHSNVDDPDTHPEEYHRADVLEFTPEGKFVKVYAYGIRNCVGEAINPTTGELWCSTNERDMLGDNLVPDYITHVKEGGFYGWPWYYMGGTQDPRHMGSHPELKSKVITPDVLLQPHFASLEMTFYEGSQFPAQYKGDVIAAEHGSWNKAARAGYEVVVAPMHDGHATGEYEDFLTGFTTADGHVWGRPVGVTVANDGSLFVTDDGSGSIWHVTYGGQ
;
A
#
# COMPACT_ATOMS: atom_id res chain seq x y z
N MET A 1 -14.91 -98.26 -16.32
CA MET A 1 -15.23 -97.34 -15.22
C MET A 1 -14.66 -95.99 -15.57
N LEU A 2 -15.46 -95.11 -16.16
CA LEU A 2 -15.09 -93.79 -16.61
C LEU A 2 -15.51 -92.74 -15.53
N LYS A 3 -14.54 -91.94 -15.02
CA LYS A 3 -14.82 -90.82 -14.13
C LYS A 3 -14.91 -89.52 -14.98
N TYR A 4 -16.08 -88.92 -15.01
CA TYR A 4 -16.31 -87.60 -15.54
C TYR A 4 -15.81 -86.52 -14.60
N SER A 5 -14.93 -85.62 -15.10
CA SER A 5 -14.50 -84.43 -14.43
C SER A 5 -15.33 -83.23 -14.94
N GLN A 6 -16.08 -82.62 -14.02
CA GLN A 6 -16.81 -81.36 -14.31
C GLN A 6 -15.86 -80.16 -14.21
N ARG A 7 -15.75 -79.37 -15.28
CA ARG A 7 -15.11 -78.05 -15.27
C ARG A 7 -16.13 -76.98 -15.05
N GLN A 8 -15.98 -76.23 -14.00
CA GLN A 8 -16.77 -74.99 -13.79
C GLN A 8 -16.14 -73.82 -14.60
N PRO A 9 -16.96 -72.90 -15.18
CA PRO A 9 -16.48 -71.72 -15.85
C PRO A 9 -16.13 -70.62 -14.87
N LEU A 10 -14.97 -70.02 -15.04
CA LEU A 10 -14.49 -68.84 -14.33
C LEU A 10 -15.20 -67.60 -14.90
N VAL A 11 -16.02 -66.91 -14.11
CA VAL A 11 -16.61 -65.65 -14.46
C VAL A 11 -15.62 -64.54 -14.11
N LEU A 12 -15.02 -63.92 -15.09
CA LEU A 12 -14.23 -62.66 -14.93
C LEU A 12 -15.21 -61.50 -14.75
N LEU A 13 -15.25 -60.94 -13.55
CA LEU A 13 -15.87 -59.64 -13.29
C LEU A 13 -14.90 -58.54 -13.72
N ALA A 14 -15.22 -57.83 -14.82
CA ALA A 14 -14.54 -56.62 -15.23
C ALA A 14 -15.05 -55.43 -14.42
N LEU A 15 -14.25 -54.92 -13.49
CA LEU A 15 -14.52 -53.62 -12.83
C LEU A 15 -14.23 -52.51 -13.84
N ALA A 16 -15.29 -51.90 -14.37
CA ALA A 16 -15.19 -50.65 -15.11
C ALA A 16 -15.09 -49.49 -14.11
N SER A 17 -13.89 -48.91 -13.99
CA SER A 17 -13.66 -47.69 -13.24
C SER A 17 -14.23 -46.50 -14.03
N PHE A 18 -15.37 -45.98 -13.61
CA PHE A 18 -15.91 -44.72 -14.10
C PHE A 18 -15.09 -43.58 -13.49
N PHE A 19 -14.16 -43.01 -14.27
CA PHE A 19 -13.62 -41.67 -14.01
C PHE A 19 -14.66 -40.66 -14.52
N GLY A 20 -15.51 -40.19 -13.61
CA GLY A 20 -16.35 -39.02 -13.87
C GLY A 20 -15.47 -37.76 -13.86
N PRO A 21 -15.69 -36.78 -14.75
CA PRO A 21 -15.00 -35.51 -14.67
C PRO A 21 -15.35 -34.86 -13.31
N ALA A 22 -14.32 -34.50 -12.56
CA ALA A 22 -14.48 -33.68 -11.36
C ALA A 22 -15.04 -32.31 -11.81
N LEU A 23 -16.31 -32.08 -11.52
CA LEU A 23 -16.91 -30.76 -11.62
C LEU A 23 -16.20 -29.88 -10.60
N SER A 24 -15.29 -29.03 -11.07
CA SER A 24 -14.78 -27.91 -10.30
C SER A 24 -15.97 -27.00 -10.01
N LEU A 25 -16.44 -27.01 -8.77
CA LEU A 25 -17.37 -26.00 -8.30
C LEU A 25 -16.64 -24.65 -8.41
N PRO A 26 -17.25 -23.64 -9.05
CA PRO A 26 -16.69 -22.30 -9.03
C PRO A 26 -16.60 -21.88 -7.55
N ALA A 27 -15.44 -21.36 -7.14
CA ALA A 27 -15.28 -20.74 -5.83
C ALA A 27 -16.39 -19.70 -5.71
N GLN A 28 -17.24 -19.85 -4.69
CA GLN A 28 -18.24 -18.85 -4.36
C GLN A 28 -17.48 -17.57 -4.00
N SER A 29 -17.49 -16.60 -4.92
CA SER A 29 -17.21 -15.22 -4.55
C SER A 29 -18.18 -14.88 -3.42
N SER A 30 -17.68 -14.55 -2.25
CA SER A 30 -18.51 -14.00 -1.18
C SER A 30 -19.09 -12.69 -1.71
N SER A 31 -20.31 -12.72 -2.23
CA SER A 31 -21.06 -11.53 -2.60
C SER A 31 -21.54 -10.83 -1.33
N GLY A 32 -20.58 -10.33 -0.53
CA GLY A 32 -20.86 -9.41 0.56
C GLY A 32 -21.51 -8.16 -0.02
N THR A 33 -22.50 -7.60 0.68
CA THR A 33 -23.12 -6.34 0.29
C THR A 33 -22.04 -5.25 0.26
N VAL A 34 -21.90 -4.56 -0.88
CA VAL A 34 -21.04 -3.39 -1.00
C VAL A 34 -21.73 -2.21 -0.35
N LEU A 35 -21.13 -1.60 0.65
CA LEU A 35 -21.61 -0.37 1.27
C LEU A 35 -21.39 0.80 0.31
N THR A 36 -22.43 1.59 0.05
CA THR A 36 -22.41 2.74 -0.87
C THR A 36 -23.07 3.96 -0.24
N GLY A 37 -22.85 5.13 -0.81
CA GLY A 37 -23.42 6.36 -0.29
C GLY A 37 -23.01 6.62 1.16
N GLN A 38 -23.91 7.14 1.97
CA GLN A 38 -23.61 7.45 3.38
C GLN A 38 -23.29 6.23 4.22
N SER A 39 -23.73 5.02 3.84
CA SER A 39 -23.41 3.79 4.56
C SER A 39 -21.96 3.34 4.40
N ALA A 40 -21.23 3.87 3.40
CA ALA A 40 -19.82 3.61 3.19
C ALA A 40 -18.90 4.37 4.16
N PHE A 41 -19.40 5.47 4.76
CA PHE A 41 -18.66 6.22 5.78
C PHE A 41 -18.88 5.59 7.15
N THR A 42 -17.87 4.89 7.63
CA THR A 42 -17.93 4.17 8.91
C THR A 42 -16.75 4.54 9.81
N ASP A 43 -16.71 3.99 11.00
CA ASP A 43 -15.61 4.09 11.93
C ASP A 43 -14.97 2.70 12.21
N TYR A 44 -13.89 2.69 13.01
CA TYR A 44 -13.14 1.48 13.35
C TYR A 44 -14.00 0.32 13.91
N SER A 45 -15.15 0.63 14.52
CA SER A 45 -16.04 -0.40 15.10
C SER A 45 -16.80 -1.21 14.04
N LYS A 46 -16.79 -0.72 12.80
CA LYS A 46 -17.44 -1.33 11.63
C LYS A 46 -16.44 -1.88 10.60
N GLU A 47 -15.13 -1.68 10.84
CA GLU A 47 -14.09 -2.29 10.03
C GLU A 47 -13.95 -3.77 10.38
N SER A 48 -14.09 -4.62 9.37
CA SER A 48 -14.00 -6.07 9.52
C SER A 48 -13.59 -6.71 8.20
N PRO A 49 -12.76 -7.77 8.21
CA PRO A 49 -12.34 -8.43 6.98
C PRO A 49 -13.52 -8.85 6.12
N GLY A 50 -13.47 -8.50 4.82
CA GLY A 50 -14.50 -8.79 3.85
C GLY A 50 -15.60 -7.71 3.70
N VAL A 51 -15.58 -6.65 4.51
CA VAL A 51 -16.50 -5.52 4.32
C VAL A 51 -16.04 -4.72 3.11
N ARG A 52 -16.93 -4.59 2.11
CA ARG A 52 -16.65 -3.90 0.85
C ARG A 52 -17.33 -2.53 0.82
N ARG A 53 -16.67 -1.55 0.23
CA ARG A 53 -17.18 -0.18 0.08
C ARG A 53 -16.92 0.37 -1.31
N LYS A 54 -17.80 1.26 -1.73
CA LYS A 54 -17.62 2.09 -2.92
C LYS A 54 -18.10 3.50 -2.63
N LEU A 55 -17.17 4.44 -2.70
CA LEU A 55 -17.44 5.87 -2.61
C LEU A 55 -17.37 6.50 -4.00
N THR A 56 -18.23 7.46 -4.25
CA THR A 56 -18.23 8.27 -5.46
C THR A 56 -18.24 9.75 -5.10
N VAL A 57 -17.91 10.61 -6.05
CA VAL A 57 -17.97 12.06 -5.85
C VAL A 57 -19.36 12.55 -5.41
N ALA A 58 -20.42 11.86 -5.86
CA ALA A 58 -21.80 12.20 -5.52
C ALA A 58 -22.16 11.93 -4.05
N ASP A 59 -21.39 11.09 -3.35
CA ASP A 59 -21.62 10.73 -1.95
C ASP A 59 -20.98 11.72 -0.98
N LEU A 60 -20.11 12.61 -1.47
CA LEU A 60 -19.32 13.51 -0.66
C LEU A 60 -20.19 14.65 -0.09
N PRO A 61 -20.05 14.97 1.21
CA PRO A 61 -20.78 16.09 1.81
C PRO A 61 -20.20 17.43 1.34
N ALA A 62 -20.95 18.50 1.62
CA ALA A 62 -20.43 19.85 1.48
C ALA A 62 -19.26 20.08 2.48
N PRO A 63 -18.29 20.95 2.15
CA PRO A 63 -17.27 21.37 3.09
C PRO A 63 -17.87 21.87 4.40
N PHE A 64 -17.26 21.51 5.52
CA PHE A 64 -17.68 21.88 6.88
C PHE A 64 -19.07 21.35 7.29
N ALA A 65 -19.56 20.28 6.64
CA ALA A 65 -20.77 19.59 7.09
C ALA A 65 -20.65 19.06 8.53
N THR A 66 -19.41 18.71 8.93
CA THR A 66 -19.03 18.49 10.33
C THR A 66 -17.83 19.37 10.67
N LYS A 67 -17.60 19.57 11.96
CA LYS A 67 -16.44 20.33 12.42
C LYS A 67 -15.17 19.51 12.22
N GLY A 68 -14.12 20.10 11.65
CA GLY A 68 -12.78 19.51 11.68
C GLY A 68 -12.29 19.34 13.11
N VAL A 69 -11.72 18.19 13.42
CA VAL A 69 -11.23 17.83 14.76
C VAL A 69 -9.77 17.40 14.70
N ASP A 70 -9.09 17.52 15.83
CA ASP A 70 -7.80 16.86 16.08
C ASP A 70 -8.07 15.70 17.05
N ASN A 71 -8.04 14.48 16.54
CA ASN A 71 -8.29 13.26 17.29
C ASN A 71 -7.20 12.22 16.95
N GLY A 72 -5.94 12.63 17.09
CA GLY A 72 -4.79 11.77 16.83
C GLY A 72 -4.85 10.43 17.56
N ALA A 73 -4.15 9.43 17.02
CA ALA A 73 -4.10 8.10 17.59
C ALA A 73 -3.62 8.13 19.04
N GLN A 74 -4.45 7.65 19.96
CA GLN A 74 -4.06 7.41 21.35
C GLN A 74 -3.42 6.04 21.42
N MET A 75 -2.08 6.01 21.32
CA MET A 75 -1.32 4.78 21.26
C MET A 75 -1.29 4.07 22.60
N VAL A 76 -1.58 2.76 22.56
CA VAL A 76 -1.46 1.84 23.71
C VAL A 76 -0.60 0.64 23.31
N LYS A 77 -0.02 -0.03 24.30
CA LYS A 77 0.63 -1.33 24.06
C LYS A 77 -0.42 -2.31 23.53
N ARG A 78 -0.02 -3.18 22.58
CA ARG A 78 -0.89 -4.25 22.11
C ARG A 78 -1.47 -5.03 23.31
N PRO A 79 -2.81 -5.12 23.45
CA PRO A 79 -3.44 -5.87 24.52
C PRO A 79 -3.07 -7.36 24.45
N ASP A 80 -3.02 -8.03 25.61
CA ASP A 80 -2.75 -9.46 25.65
C ASP A 80 -3.81 -10.22 24.85
N GLY A 81 -3.36 -11.09 23.95
CA GLY A 81 -4.24 -11.84 23.05
C GLY A 81 -4.82 -11.06 21.87
N ALA A 82 -4.56 -9.75 21.75
CA ALA A 82 -4.96 -8.99 20.57
C ALA A 82 -4.12 -9.39 19.35
N TRP A 83 -4.80 -9.60 18.22
CA TRP A 83 -4.20 -10.03 16.97
C TRP A 83 -4.90 -9.35 15.80
N PRO A 84 -4.18 -8.97 14.72
CA PRO A 84 -4.84 -8.50 13.52
C PRO A 84 -5.75 -9.60 12.96
N LYS A 85 -6.87 -9.20 12.37
CA LYS A 85 -7.89 -10.08 11.80
C LYS A 85 -7.80 -10.02 10.28
N ALA A 86 -7.81 -11.16 9.62
CA ALA A 86 -7.84 -11.33 8.18
C ALA A 86 -9.06 -12.16 7.75
N PRO A 87 -9.42 -12.21 6.46
CA PRO A 87 -10.52 -13.05 5.97
C PRO A 87 -10.32 -14.55 6.30
N ALA A 88 -11.40 -15.33 6.23
CA ALA A 88 -11.34 -16.78 6.46
C ALA A 88 -10.30 -17.46 5.54
N GLY A 89 -9.56 -18.42 6.08
CA GLY A 89 -8.48 -19.12 5.40
C GLY A 89 -7.12 -18.44 5.46
N PHE A 90 -7.07 -17.16 5.88
CA PHE A 90 -5.82 -16.46 6.14
C PHE A 90 -5.34 -16.66 7.57
N LYS A 91 -4.03 -16.66 7.75
CA LYS A 91 -3.35 -16.69 9.04
C LYS A 91 -2.44 -15.47 9.14
N VAL A 92 -2.42 -14.85 10.32
CA VAL A 92 -1.54 -13.71 10.63
C VAL A 92 -0.57 -14.14 11.71
N ASP A 93 0.72 -14.02 11.45
CA ASP A 93 1.79 -14.30 12.39
C ASP A 93 2.60 -13.03 12.69
N LEU A 94 3.13 -12.91 13.91
CA LEU A 94 4.07 -11.86 14.25
C LEU A 94 5.47 -12.28 13.79
N TYR A 95 5.95 -11.71 12.68
CA TYR A 95 7.29 -12.00 12.14
C TYR A 95 8.40 -11.43 13.02
N THR A 96 8.33 -10.15 13.36
CA THR A 96 9.27 -9.50 14.29
C THR A 96 8.62 -8.32 15.00
N THR A 97 9.24 -7.85 16.07
CA THR A 97 8.82 -6.67 16.85
C THR A 97 10.03 -5.95 17.46
N GLY A 98 9.80 -4.78 18.07
CA GLY A 98 10.86 -3.98 18.68
C GLY A 98 11.62 -3.11 17.69
N LEU A 99 11.06 -2.88 16.49
CA LEU A 99 11.61 -1.96 15.52
C LEU A 99 11.20 -0.52 15.85
N ASP A 100 12.10 0.41 15.54
CA ASP A 100 11.87 1.84 15.77
C ASP A 100 11.17 2.48 14.56
N GLN A 101 9.85 2.37 14.54
CA GLN A 101 8.98 2.86 13.46
C GLN A 101 9.36 2.29 12.06
N PRO A 102 9.13 0.99 11.83
CA PRO A 102 9.31 0.41 10.50
C PRO A 102 8.28 1.00 9.54
N ARG A 103 8.74 1.46 8.38
CA ARG A 103 7.92 2.12 7.39
C ARG A 103 7.80 1.29 6.13
N LEU A 104 8.24 1.79 4.97
CA LEU A 104 8.17 1.05 3.72
C LEU A 104 8.93 -0.29 3.81
N ILE A 105 8.39 -1.31 3.17
CA ILE A 105 8.98 -2.64 3.04
C ILE A 105 8.98 -3.07 1.56
N ARG A 106 10.10 -3.63 1.10
CA ARG A 106 10.23 -4.18 -0.27
C ARG A 106 10.86 -5.55 -0.25
N THR A 107 10.34 -6.44 -1.06
CA THR A 107 10.92 -7.76 -1.30
C THR A 107 11.99 -7.67 -2.39
N ALA A 108 13.22 -8.03 -2.06
CA ALA A 108 14.30 -8.17 -3.02
C ALA A 108 14.09 -9.42 -3.91
N PRO A 109 14.68 -9.50 -5.11
CA PRO A 109 14.51 -10.65 -6.01
C PRO A 109 14.84 -12.01 -5.40
N ASN A 110 15.77 -12.06 -4.43
CA ASN A 110 16.10 -13.30 -3.70
C ASN A 110 15.14 -13.61 -2.54
N GLY A 111 14.16 -12.76 -2.28
CA GLY A 111 13.17 -12.91 -1.20
C GLY A 111 13.56 -12.26 0.14
N ASP A 112 14.69 -11.57 0.23
CA ASP A 112 15.02 -10.76 1.40
C ASP A 112 14.09 -9.55 1.50
N LEU A 113 13.67 -9.22 2.73
CA LEU A 113 12.81 -8.08 3.00
C LEU A 113 13.66 -6.88 3.43
N PHE A 114 13.63 -5.82 2.63
CA PHE A 114 14.26 -4.54 2.96
C PHE A 114 13.24 -3.63 3.61
N VAL A 115 13.57 -3.07 4.76
CA VAL A 115 12.66 -2.25 5.57
C VAL A 115 13.30 -0.90 5.90
N ALA A 116 12.62 0.17 5.56
CA ALA A 116 13.00 1.51 6.00
C ALA A 116 12.60 1.70 7.47
N VAL A 117 13.60 1.83 8.35
CA VAL A 117 13.42 2.19 9.75
C VAL A 117 13.74 3.67 9.88
N SER A 118 12.77 4.49 9.44
CA SER A 118 13.00 5.91 9.13
C SER A 118 13.39 6.74 10.33
N TYR A 119 12.84 6.45 11.51
CA TYR A 119 13.17 7.16 12.73
C TYR A 119 14.63 6.95 13.16
N SER A 120 15.16 5.76 12.91
CA SER A 120 16.58 5.42 13.17
C SER A 120 17.49 5.69 11.97
N ASN A 121 17.02 6.33 10.90
CA ASN A 121 17.79 6.69 9.71
C ASN A 121 18.54 5.52 9.05
N LYS A 122 17.92 4.35 8.97
CA LYS A 122 18.55 3.13 8.44
C LYS A 122 17.62 2.28 7.59
N ILE A 123 18.22 1.42 6.77
CA ILE A 123 17.55 0.31 6.10
C ILE A 123 18.00 -0.98 6.76
N MET A 124 17.03 -1.81 7.13
CA MET A 124 17.26 -3.16 7.66
C MET A 124 16.89 -4.22 6.63
N VAL A 125 17.55 -5.37 6.69
CA VAL A 125 17.25 -6.55 5.88
C VAL A 125 16.87 -7.70 6.78
N PHE A 126 15.78 -8.38 6.43
CA PHE A 126 15.29 -9.57 7.11
C PHE A 126 15.28 -10.72 6.10
N ARG A 127 15.93 -11.82 6.43
CA ARG A 127 16.05 -12.99 5.55
C ARG A 127 15.28 -14.17 6.08
N GLY A 128 14.41 -14.71 5.22
CA GLY A 128 13.74 -15.98 5.39
C GLY A 128 12.80 -16.03 6.60
N VAL A 129 12.09 -17.13 6.72
CA VAL A 129 11.19 -17.43 7.85
C VAL A 129 11.64 -18.74 8.49
N ASP A 130 11.85 -18.78 9.78
CA ASP A 130 12.20 -19.99 10.53
C ASP A 130 10.94 -20.82 10.90
N ALA A 131 11.14 -21.95 11.57
CA ALA A 131 10.06 -22.83 12.00
C ALA A 131 9.09 -22.19 13.01
N ASN A 132 9.49 -21.08 13.65
CA ASN A 132 8.68 -20.32 14.61
C ASN A 132 8.03 -19.08 13.97
N GLY A 133 8.15 -18.91 12.64
CA GLY A 133 7.63 -17.74 11.92
C GLY A 133 8.47 -16.48 12.10
N LYS A 134 9.75 -16.59 12.52
CA LYS A 134 10.65 -15.46 12.76
C LYS A 134 11.68 -15.32 11.65
N PRO A 135 12.32 -14.13 11.49
CA PRO A 135 13.43 -14.00 10.55
C PRO A 135 14.60 -14.92 10.97
N LYS A 136 15.18 -15.62 9.98
CA LYS A 136 16.39 -16.44 10.18
C LYS A 136 17.62 -15.58 10.40
N GLU A 137 17.65 -14.41 9.77
CA GLU A 137 18.77 -13.48 9.83
C GLU A 137 18.27 -12.05 9.73
N VAL A 138 18.86 -11.14 10.49
CA VAL A 138 18.55 -9.70 10.48
C VAL A 138 19.84 -8.91 10.42
N SER A 139 19.92 -7.94 9.52
CA SER A 139 21.08 -7.07 9.36
C SER A 139 20.67 -5.62 9.11
N THR A 140 21.54 -4.67 9.44
CA THR A 140 21.47 -3.30 8.93
C THR A 140 22.16 -3.26 7.57
N PHE A 141 21.41 -2.93 6.52
CA PHE A 141 21.97 -2.77 5.16
C PHE A 141 22.74 -1.47 5.03
N ALA A 142 22.14 -0.36 5.43
CA ALA A 142 22.74 0.97 5.42
C ALA A 142 22.21 1.80 6.58
N ASP A 143 23.00 2.72 7.08
CA ASP A 143 22.66 3.67 8.14
C ASP A 143 23.10 5.10 7.76
N ASN A 144 22.94 6.04 8.71
CA ASN A 144 23.26 7.46 8.51
C ASN A 144 22.54 8.09 7.31
N LEU A 145 21.32 7.62 7.03
CA LEU A 145 20.43 8.16 6.01
C LEU A 145 19.65 9.38 6.54
N SER A 146 18.88 10.04 5.68
CA SER A 146 18.04 11.20 6.04
C SER A 146 16.57 10.83 5.97
N GLN A 147 16.02 10.26 7.05
CA GLN A 147 14.63 9.79 7.10
C GLN A 147 14.25 8.96 5.85
N PRO A 148 14.89 7.80 5.61
CA PRO A 148 14.64 6.99 4.42
C PRO A 148 13.22 6.46 4.41
N PHE A 149 12.60 6.40 3.22
CA PHE A 149 11.30 5.78 3.02
C PHE A 149 11.33 4.84 1.81
N GLY A 150 11.41 5.37 0.58
CA GLY A 150 11.40 4.60 -0.65
C GLY A 150 12.59 3.65 -0.79
N ILE A 151 12.34 2.45 -1.30
CA ILE A 151 13.35 1.43 -1.60
C ILE A 151 13.04 0.84 -2.96
N ALA A 152 14.01 0.84 -3.87
CA ALA A 152 13.85 0.21 -5.19
C ALA A 152 15.13 -0.50 -5.62
N PHE A 153 14.98 -1.57 -6.41
CA PHE A 153 16.10 -2.36 -6.95
C PHE A 153 16.26 -2.08 -8.44
N TYR A 154 17.50 -1.84 -8.89
CA TYR A 154 17.77 -1.52 -10.29
C TYR A 154 19.09 -2.13 -10.78
N PRO A 155 19.21 -2.58 -12.06
CA PRO A 155 18.12 -2.76 -13.04
C PRO A 155 17.00 -3.67 -12.53
N LEU A 156 15.80 -3.51 -13.12
CA LEU A 156 14.68 -4.41 -12.83
C LEU A 156 15.03 -5.86 -13.21
N GLY A 157 14.45 -6.81 -12.47
CA GLY A 157 14.65 -8.24 -12.72
C GLY A 157 15.47 -8.94 -11.64
N PRO A 158 15.97 -10.16 -11.91
CA PRO A 158 16.51 -11.04 -10.87
C PRO A 158 17.92 -10.66 -10.39
N ASP A 159 18.64 -9.78 -11.09
CA ASP A 159 20.04 -9.45 -10.80
C ASP A 159 20.30 -7.93 -10.76
N PRO A 160 19.64 -7.19 -9.82
CA PRO A 160 19.89 -5.77 -9.63
C PRO A 160 21.33 -5.50 -9.21
N LYS A 161 21.83 -4.33 -9.58
CA LYS A 161 23.18 -3.85 -9.25
C LYS A 161 23.17 -2.74 -8.22
N TRP A 162 21.98 -2.20 -7.94
CA TRP A 162 21.79 -1.06 -7.07
C TRP A 162 20.54 -1.22 -6.22
N VAL A 163 20.62 -0.75 -4.97
CA VAL A 163 19.47 -0.42 -4.13
C VAL A 163 19.38 1.10 -4.08
N TYR A 164 18.23 1.65 -4.52
CA TYR A 164 17.90 3.07 -4.46
C TYR A 164 17.11 3.34 -3.18
N ILE A 165 17.42 4.45 -2.53
CA ILE A 165 16.77 4.88 -1.30
C ILE A 165 16.26 6.31 -1.48
N GLY A 166 14.97 6.51 -1.25
CA GLY A 166 14.33 7.82 -1.15
C GLY A 166 14.48 8.37 0.28
N ASN A 167 15.44 9.27 0.47
CA ASN A 167 15.52 10.09 1.67
C ASN A 167 14.52 11.26 1.57
N THR A 168 14.23 11.94 2.70
CA THR A 168 13.32 13.09 2.68
C THR A 168 13.81 14.25 1.78
N ASP A 169 15.10 14.34 1.52
CA ASP A 169 15.76 15.45 0.81
C ASP A 169 16.57 15.03 -0.41
N SER A 170 16.63 13.73 -0.71
CA SER A 170 17.49 13.22 -1.77
C SER A 170 17.13 11.81 -2.22
N VAL A 171 17.56 11.45 -3.44
CA VAL A 171 17.69 10.06 -3.86
C VAL A 171 19.14 9.66 -3.77
N VAL A 172 19.42 8.56 -3.09
CA VAL A 172 20.73 7.91 -3.05
C VAL A 172 20.65 6.49 -3.54
N ARG A 173 21.79 5.90 -3.99
CA ARG A 173 21.87 4.48 -4.28
C ARG A 173 23.13 3.86 -3.71
N PHE A 174 23.07 2.56 -3.46
CA PHE A 174 24.19 1.75 -2.99
C PHE A 174 24.49 0.64 -3.99
N PRO A 175 25.78 0.30 -4.22
CA PRO A 175 26.13 -0.92 -4.93
C PRO A 175 25.49 -2.13 -4.23
N TYR A 176 24.91 -3.02 -5.02
CA TYR A 176 24.17 -4.18 -4.52
C TYR A 176 24.38 -5.39 -5.43
N LYS A 177 24.62 -6.50 -4.81
CA LYS A 177 24.51 -7.82 -5.41
C LYS A 177 23.37 -8.57 -4.73
N ASN A 178 22.51 -9.20 -5.53
CA ASN A 178 21.34 -9.89 -5.00
C ASN A 178 21.74 -10.88 -3.90
N GLY A 179 21.23 -10.65 -2.68
CA GLY A 179 21.59 -11.40 -1.47
C GLY A 179 22.58 -10.69 -0.53
N ASP A 180 23.08 -9.50 -0.85
CA ASP A 180 23.88 -8.71 0.09
C ASP A 180 23.04 -8.24 1.28
N LEU A 181 23.50 -8.53 2.50
CA LEU A 181 22.86 -8.11 3.74
C LEU A 181 23.35 -6.76 4.25
N LYS A 182 24.43 -6.25 3.64
CA LYS A 182 25.05 -4.95 3.96
C LYS A 182 25.48 -4.29 2.67
N ALA A 183 25.38 -2.97 2.63
CA ALA A 183 25.92 -2.18 1.54
C ALA A 183 27.43 -2.43 1.41
N THR A 184 27.89 -2.68 0.19
CA THR A 184 29.31 -3.01 -0.10
C THR A 184 30.15 -1.78 -0.45
N GLY A 185 29.51 -0.61 -0.52
CA GLY A 185 30.17 0.67 -0.81
C GLY A 185 29.38 1.85 -0.22
N PRO A 186 29.91 3.07 -0.34
CA PRO A 186 29.23 4.26 0.14
C PRO A 186 27.99 4.59 -0.70
N ALA A 187 27.10 5.40 -0.11
CA ALA A 187 25.96 5.97 -0.83
C ALA A 187 26.47 6.90 -1.97
N GLU A 188 25.90 6.73 -3.14
CA GLU A 188 26.01 7.67 -4.25
C GLU A 188 24.76 8.53 -4.29
N LYS A 189 24.88 9.86 -4.09
CA LYS A 189 23.76 10.79 -4.21
C LYS A 189 23.47 11.05 -5.69
N LEU A 190 22.23 10.83 -6.11
CA LEU A 190 21.77 10.97 -7.48
C LEU A 190 21.02 12.28 -7.73
N ALA A 191 20.15 12.67 -6.82
CA ALA A 191 19.32 13.85 -6.97
C ALA A 191 19.04 14.49 -5.61
N ASP A 192 18.93 15.83 -5.60
CA ASP A 192 18.30 16.58 -4.52
C ASP A 192 16.79 16.60 -4.72
N LEU A 193 16.04 16.50 -3.63
CA LEU A 193 14.59 16.61 -3.61
C LEU A 193 14.17 17.80 -2.74
N PRO A 194 13.00 18.41 -2.98
CA PRO A 194 12.44 19.39 -2.06
C PRO A 194 12.36 18.79 -0.67
N GLY A 195 13.29 19.13 0.19
CA GLY A 195 13.39 18.64 1.57
C GLY A 195 12.35 19.29 2.48
N GLY A 196 12.46 19.03 3.78
CA GLY A 196 11.55 19.51 4.79
C GLY A 196 10.49 18.48 5.12
N GLY A 197 9.66 18.83 6.11
CA GLY A 197 8.90 17.82 6.83
C GLY A 197 9.79 17.08 7.82
N LYS A 198 9.20 16.63 8.87
CA LYS A 198 9.87 15.82 9.90
C LYS A 198 8.97 14.67 10.25
N LEU A 199 9.55 13.53 10.53
CA LEU A 199 8.82 12.31 10.91
C LEU A 199 7.81 12.55 12.05
N ARG A 200 8.05 13.55 12.87
CA ARG A 200 7.10 14.00 13.90
C ARG A 200 6.96 15.51 13.84
N GLY A 201 5.82 15.98 13.38
CA GLY A 201 5.41 17.38 13.43
C GLY A 201 5.90 18.25 12.28
N GLY A 202 5.30 18.12 11.15
CA GLY A 202 5.32 19.10 10.06
C GLY A 202 5.70 18.55 8.70
N GLY A 203 4.89 18.86 7.70
CA GLY A 203 5.10 18.57 6.29
C GLY A 203 5.18 17.09 5.90
N HIS A 204 5.00 16.82 4.64
CA HIS A 204 5.13 15.45 4.11
C HIS A 204 6.60 15.17 3.79
N TRP A 205 7.14 14.15 4.43
CA TRP A 205 8.57 13.83 4.42
C TRP A 205 8.90 12.56 3.64
N THR A 206 7.91 11.72 3.33
CA THR A 206 8.10 10.47 2.59
C THR A 206 8.44 10.74 1.13
N ARG A 207 9.31 9.91 0.55
CA ARG A 207 9.69 9.89 -0.86
C ARG A 207 9.74 8.44 -1.29
N ASP A 208 8.73 7.97 -2.05
CA ASP A 208 8.82 6.64 -2.64
C ASP A 208 9.52 6.70 -3.99
N ILE A 209 9.93 5.53 -4.49
CA ILE A 209 10.64 5.39 -5.76
C ILE A 209 10.07 4.21 -6.52
N ALA A 210 9.61 4.46 -7.75
CA ALA A 210 9.24 3.42 -8.69
C ALA A 210 9.99 3.59 -10.03
N PHE A 211 10.35 2.47 -10.66
CA PHE A 211 10.90 2.49 -12.02
C PHE A 211 9.85 2.08 -13.02
N SER A 212 9.77 2.78 -14.17
CA SER A 212 8.93 2.37 -15.28
C SER A 212 9.22 0.92 -15.71
N LYS A 213 8.25 0.23 -16.27
CA LYS A 213 8.37 -1.19 -16.66
C LYS A 213 9.55 -1.44 -17.63
N ASP A 214 9.92 -0.47 -18.46
CA ASP A 214 11.08 -0.53 -19.35
C ASP A 214 12.39 -0.08 -18.69
N GLY A 215 12.34 0.33 -17.42
CA GLY A 215 13.49 0.77 -16.63
C GLY A 215 14.11 2.10 -17.04
N LYS A 216 13.45 2.89 -17.90
CA LYS A 216 14.04 4.14 -18.40
C LYS A 216 13.72 5.37 -17.56
N SER A 217 12.62 5.33 -16.82
CA SER A 217 12.19 6.41 -15.94
C SER A 217 12.21 5.96 -14.49
N MET A 218 12.65 6.84 -13.62
CA MET A 218 12.55 6.76 -12.17
C MET A 218 11.53 7.80 -11.72
N PHE A 219 10.43 7.35 -11.12
CA PHE A 219 9.42 8.22 -10.51
C PHE A 219 9.73 8.40 -9.04
N VAL A 220 9.52 9.61 -8.55
CA VAL A 220 9.75 9.95 -7.14
C VAL A 220 8.60 10.82 -6.65
N SER A 221 7.87 10.34 -5.66
CA SER A 221 6.79 11.10 -5.05
C SER A 221 7.30 12.16 -4.08
N VAL A 222 6.73 13.35 -4.13
CA VAL A 222 7.05 14.46 -3.23
C VAL A 222 5.76 15.09 -2.71
N GLY A 223 5.37 14.78 -1.48
CA GLY A 223 4.16 15.34 -0.87
C GLY A 223 4.29 16.84 -0.57
N SER A 224 3.17 17.54 -0.41
CA SER A 224 3.09 18.98 -0.13
C SER A 224 3.87 19.36 1.14
N HIS A 225 4.29 20.60 1.25
CA HIS A 225 4.86 21.16 2.47
C HIS A 225 3.77 21.43 3.51
N SER A 226 2.65 21.94 3.07
CA SER A 226 1.52 22.35 3.91
C SER A 226 0.28 21.48 3.72
N ASN A 227 -0.77 21.80 4.45
CA ASN A 227 -2.09 21.19 4.25
C ASN A 227 -2.71 21.62 2.91
N VAL A 228 -2.67 22.93 2.59
CA VAL A 228 -3.41 23.47 1.43
C VAL A 228 -2.91 24.87 1.03
N ASP A 229 -1.65 25.20 1.22
CA ASP A 229 -1.11 26.50 0.80
C ASP A 229 -0.92 26.53 -0.73
N ASP A 230 -1.09 27.74 -1.27
CA ASP A 230 -1.03 28.00 -2.71
C ASP A 230 0.44 28.07 -3.18
N PRO A 231 0.92 27.20 -4.07
CA PRO A 231 2.30 27.24 -4.57
C PRO A 231 2.67 28.52 -5.32
N ASP A 232 1.69 29.26 -5.83
CA ASP A 232 1.97 30.56 -6.48
C ASP A 232 2.40 31.64 -5.50
N THR A 233 2.07 31.48 -4.23
CA THR A 233 2.40 32.42 -3.16
C THR A 233 3.29 31.85 -2.07
N HIS A 234 3.52 30.53 -2.08
CA HIS A 234 4.31 29.80 -1.09
C HIS A 234 5.40 29.00 -1.79
N PRO A 235 6.60 29.59 -2.02
CA PRO A 235 7.66 28.96 -2.78
C PRO A 235 8.20 27.67 -2.17
N GLU A 236 7.94 27.39 -0.89
CA GLU A 236 8.23 26.13 -0.24
C GLU A 236 7.42 24.94 -0.80
N GLU A 237 6.34 25.20 -1.56
CA GLU A 237 5.59 24.19 -2.29
C GLU A 237 6.15 23.89 -3.69
N TYR A 238 7.27 24.52 -4.09
CA TYR A 238 7.88 24.28 -5.40
C TYR A 238 8.30 22.81 -5.56
N HIS A 239 7.87 22.16 -6.64
CA HIS A 239 8.04 20.73 -6.92
C HIS A 239 7.55 19.83 -5.78
N ARG A 240 6.45 20.23 -5.13
CA ARG A 240 5.75 19.45 -4.13
C ARG A 240 4.30 19.20 -4.54
N ALA A 241 3.65 18.25 -3.87
CA ALA A 241 2.38 17.65 -4.29
C ALA A 241 2.45 17.12 -5.72
N ASP A 242 3.63 16.60 -6.07
CA ASP A 242 4.03 16.17 -7.41
C ASP A 242 4.55 14.73 -7.40
N VAL A 243 4.49 14.09 -8.56
CA VAL A 243 5.36 12.97 -8.91
C VAL A 243 6.38 13.50 -9.89
N LEU A 244 7.66 13.38 -9.54
CA LEU A 244 8.79 13.83 -10.34
C LEU A 244 9.36 12.68 -11.15
N GLU A 245 9.71 12.93 -12.41
CA GLU A 245 10.41 11.97 -13.26
C GLU A 245 11.89 12.31 -13.40
N PHE A 246 12.72 11.30 -13.19
CA PHE A 246 14.16 11.32 -13.37
C PHE A 246 14.60 10.19 -14.30
N THR A 247 15.80 10.31 -14.88
CA THR A 247 16.49 9.12 -15.41
C THR A 247 16.97 8.24 -14.25
N PRO A 248 17.27 6.96 -14.47
CA PRO A 248 17.84 6.11 -13.41
C PRO A 248 19.15 6.65 -12.81
N GLU A 249 19.88 7.48 -13.54
CA GLU A 249 21.11 8.14 -13.07
C GLU A 249 20.84 9.44 -12.29
N GLY A 250 19.55 9.77 -12.04
CA GLY A 250 19.15 10.90 -11.20
C GLY A 250 19.05 12.25 -11.94
N LYS A 251 19.11 12.28 -13.27
CA LYS A 251 18.87 13.51 -14.02
C LYS A 251 17.37 13.81 -14.06
N PHE A 252 16.96 14.97 -13.55
CA PHE A 252 15.58 15.45 -13.62
C PHE A 252 15.11 15.57 -15.08
N VAL A 253 13.91 15.04 -15.36
CA VAL A 253 13.28 15.08 -16.68
C VAL A 253 12.13 16.10 -16.68
N LYS A 254 11.15 15.92 -15.79
CA LYS A 254 9.96 16.78 -15.69
C LYS A 254 9.17 16.52 -14.41
N VAL A 255 8.19 17.37 -14.13
CA VAL A 255 7.06 17.01 -13.28
C VAL A 255 6.16 16.05 -14.07
N TYR A 256 6.04 14.81 -13.63
CA TYR A 256 5.27 13.77 -14.31
C TYR A 256 3.77 13.97 -14.13
N ALA A 257 3.35 14.23 -12.88
CA ALA A 257 1.98 14.58 -12.53
C ALA A 257 1.99 15.55 -11.34
N TYR A 258 0.95 16.34 -11.18
CA TYR A 258 0.90 17.40 -10.16
C TYR A 258 -0.49 17.52 -9.50
N GLY A 259 -0.51 18.23 -8.37
CA GLY A 259 -1.73 18.39 -7.58
C GLY A 259 -2.17 17.10 -6.87
N ILE A 260 -1.24 16.18 -6.63
CA ILE A 260 -1.41 15.00 -5.80
C ILE A 260 -0.85 15.34 -4.41
N ARG A 261 -1.70 15.74 -3.48
CA ARG A 261 -1.27 16.33 -2.21
C ARG A 261 -0.14 15.56 -1.52
N ASN A 262 -0.30 14.26 -1.35
CA ASN A 262 0.73 13.41 -0.73
C ASN A 262 0.63 11.99 -1.25
N CYS A 263 1.18 11.75 -2.44
CA CYS A 263 1.45 10.41 -2.94
C CYS A 263 2.49 9.76 -2.02
N VAL A 264 2.18 8.66 -1.37
CA VAL A 264 3.08 8.01 -0.40
C VAL A 264 3.61 6.70 -0.92
N GLY A 265 2.77 5.82 -1.43
CA GLY A 265 3.18 4.54 -2.00
C GLY A 265 3.06 4.56 -3.52
N GLU A 266 4.12 4.18 -4.22
CA GLU A 266 4.16 4.08 -5.68
C GLU A 266 4.35 2.64 -6.12
N ALA A 267 3.57 2.20 -7.12
CA ALA A 267 3.73 0.90 -7.73
C ALA A 267 3.42 0.95 -9.23
N ILE A 268 4.09 0.09 -10.01
CA ILE A 268 3.79 -0.07 -11.43
C ILE A 268 2.77 -1.19 -11.61
N ASN A 269 1.67 -0.89 -12.25
CA ASN A 269 0.65 -1.87 -12.60
C ASN A 269 1.27 -2.97 -13.49
N PRO A 270 1.26 -4.23 -13.08
CA PRO A 270 1.91 -5.30 -13.81
C PRO A 270 1.26 -5.57 -15.17
N THR A 271 -0.03 -5.29 -15.29
CA THR A 271 -0.82 -5.51 -16.51
C THR A 271 -0.62 -4.36 -17.51
N THR A 272 -0.86 -3.11 -17.09
CA THR A 272 -0.86 -1.95 -17.99
C THR A 272 0.51 -1.26 -18.09
N GLY A 273 1.37 -1.43 -17.08
CA GLY A 273 2.66 -0.71 -16.98
C GLY A 273 2.54 0.73 -16.51
N GLU A 274 1.36 1.18 -16.14
CA GLU A 274 1.09 2.53 -15.62
C GLU A 274 1.57 2.67 -14.17
N LEU A 275 2.00 3.87 -13.81
CA LEU A 275 2.31 4.23 -12.43
C LEU A 275 1.00 4.39 -11.64
N TRP A 276 0.96 3.86 -10.45
CA TRP A 276 -0.14 4.01 -9.48
C TRP A 276 0.37 4.59 -8.17
N CYS A 277 -0.53 5.25 -7.45
CA CYS A 277 -0.22 5.92 -6.20
C CYS A 277 -1.36 5.80 -5.19
N SER A 278 -1.00 5.59 -3.92
CA SER A 278 -1.86 5.79 -2.76
C SER A 278 -1.63 7.19 -2.19
N THR A 279 -2.68 7.90 -1.83
CA THR A 279 -2.60 9.35 -1.56
C THR A 279 -3.39 9.75 -0.32
N ASN A 280 -2.75 10.61 0.49
CA ASN A 280 -3.43 11.31 1.58
C ASN A 280 -3.89 12.70 1.11
N GLU A 281 -5.17 12.97 1.26
CA GLU A 281 -5.77 14.25 0.91
C GLU A 281 -5.77 15.25 2.07
N ARG A 282 -6.29 16.48 1.76
CA ARG A 282 -6.25 17.61 2.68
C ARG A 282 -7.22 17.43 3.86
N ASP A 283 -6.84 17.99 4.99
CA ASP A 283 -7.55 17.95 6.25
C ASP A 283 -8.44 19.18 6.50
N MET A 284 -9.30 19.11 7.53
CA MET A 284 -10.05 20.21 8.12
C MET A 284 -11.24 20.71 7.30
N LEU A 285 -11.81 19.87 6.42
CA LEU A 285 -13.11 20.14 5.78
C LEU A 285 -14.28 19.36 6.40
N GLY A 286 -14.02 18.62 7.45
CA GLY A 286 -14.99 17.78 8.16
C GLY A 286 -14.64 16.28 8.09
N ASP A 287 -15.38 15.48 8.85
CA ASP A 287 -15.07 14.05 9.04
C ASP A 287 -15.08 13.22 7.74
N ASN A 288 -15.95 13.59 6.79
CA ASN A 288 -16.17 12.82 5.57
C ASN A 288 -15.75 13.59 4.31
N LEU A 289 -14.71 14.46 4.43
CA LEU A 289 -14.11 15.22 3.33
C LEU A 289 -12.67 15.65 3.69
N VAL A 290 -11.66 15.52 2.81
CA VAL A 290 -11.65 14.99 1.44
C VAL A 290 -11.27 13.51 1.48
N PRO A 291 -11.80 12.65 0.60
CA PRO A 291 -11.40 11.26 0.52
C PRO A 291 -9.91 11.10 0.23
N ASP A 292 -9.24 10.20 0.93
CA ASP A 292 -7.99 9.63 0.48
C ASP A 292 -8.26 8.72 -0.73
N TYR A 293 -7.24 8.32 -1.48
CA TYR A 293 -7.49 7.56 -2.70
C TYR A 293 -6.32 6.72 -3.19
N ILE A 294 -6.64 5.75 -4.04
CA ILE A 294 -5.71 4.98 -4.84
C ILE A 294 -6.02 5.26 -6.32
N THR A 295 -5.00 5.60 -7.12
CA THR A 295 -5.22 6.00 -8.51
C THR A 295 -4.03 5.68 -9.42
N HIS A 296 -4.30 5.47 -10.71
CA HIS A 296 -3.24 5.55 -11.71
C HIS A 296 -2.75 7.00 -11.84
N VAL A 297 -1.44 7.18 -12.01
CA VAL A 297 -0.82 8.50 -12.15
C VAL A 297 -0.58 8.78 -13.63
N LYS A 298 -1.37 9.68 -14.17
CA LYS A 298 -1.36 10.00 -15.59
C LYS A 298 -0.29 11.05 -15.91
N GLU A 299 0.52 10.82 -16.93
CA GLU A 299 1.50 11.79 -17.40
C GLU A 299 0.85 13.14 -17.76
N GLY A 300 1.35 14.24 -17.19
CA GLY A 300 0.77 15.58 -17.31
C GLY A 300 -0.56 15.74 -16.57
N GLY A 301 -0.98 14.75 -15.78
CA GLY A 301 -2.23 14.76 -15.04
C GLY A 301 -2.25 15.75 -13.88
N PHE A 302 -3.41 16.42 -13.69
CA PHE A 302 -3.67 17.30 -12.57
C PHE A 302 -4.76 16.70 -11.68
N TYR A 303 -4.46 16.51 -10.38
CA TYR A 303 -5.36 15.84 -9.42
C TYR A 303 -6.08 16.82 -8.49
N GLY A 304 -5.76 18.11 -8.58
CA GLY A 304 -6.56 19.19 -8.00
C GLY A 304 -5.89 20.00 -6.91
N TRP A 305 -5.12 19.39 -6.02
CA TRP A 305 -4.49 20.10 -4.90
C TRP A 305 -3.62 21.29 -5.38
N PRO A 306 -3.66 22.44 -4.72
CA PRO A 306 -4.47 22.80 -3.55
C PRO A 306 -5.83 23.41 -3.92
N TRP A 307 -6.07 23.75 -5.19
CA TRP A 307 -7.19 24.60 -5.63
C TRP A 307 -8.50 23.84 -5.78
N TYR A 308 -8.41 22.56 -6.08
CA TYR A 308 -9.55 21.67 -6.35
C TYR A 308 -9.35 20.31 -5.68
N TYR A 309 -10.41 19.52 -5.62
CA TYR A 309 -10.41 18.11 -5.26
C TYR A 309 -11.51 17.34 -5.99
N MET A 310 -11.41 16.06 -6.07
CA MET A 310 -12.42 15.11 -6.56
C MET A 310 -13.20 15.60 -7.78
N GLY A 311 -12.57 15.64 -8.96
CA GLY A 311 -13.23 15.96 -10.22
C GLY A 311 -13.61 17.44 -10.39
N GLY A 312 -12.91 18.36 -9.77
CA GLY A 312 -13.07 19.80 -9.99
C GLY A 312 -14.01 20.50 -9.02
N THR A 313 -14.24 19.93 -7.83
CA THR A 313 -14.82 20.66 -6.70
C THR A 313 -13.77 21.65 -6.18
N GLN A 314 -14.13 22.94 -6.14
CA GLN A 314 -13.18 23.96 -5.70
C GLN A 314 -13.00 23.94 -4.18
N ASP A 315 -11.74 24.00 -3.72
CA ASP A 315 -11.43 24.13 -2.29
C ASP A 315 -11.94 25.47 -1.77
N PRO A 316 -12.67 25.51 -0.64
CA PRO A 316 -13.22 26.76 -0.10
C PRO A 316 -12.19 27.83 0.25
N ARG A 317 -10.92 27.44 0.54
CA ARG A 317 -9.82 28.36 0.83
C ARG A 317 -9.32 29.08 -0.43
N HIS A 318 -9.55 28.47 -1.59
CA HIS A 318 -9.05 28.95 -2.89
C HIS A 318 -10.18 29.36 -3.85
N MET A 319 -11.32 29.79 -3.31
CA MET A 319 -12.47 30.18 -4.13
C MET A 319 -12.11 31.24 -5.17
N GLY A 320 -12.38 30.93 -6.45
CA GLY A 320 -12.12 31.83 -7.59
C GLY A 320 -10.70 31.70 -8.16
N SER A 321 -9.79 30.97 -7.53
CA SER A 321 -8.44 30.75 -8.06
C SER A 321 -8.46 29.70 -9.17
N HIS A 322 -7.62 29.88 -10.20
CA HIS A 322 -7.35 28.92 -11.28
C HIS A 322 -8.59 28.31 -11.95
N PRO A 323 -9.61 29.08 -12.37
CA PRO A 323 -10.80 28.52 -12.99
C PRO A 323 -10.52 27.71 -14.26
N GLU A 324 -9.40 27.97 -14.96
CA GLU A 324 -8.93 27.26 -16.14
C GLU A 324 -8.46 25.81 -15.83
N LEU A 325 -8.16 25.50 -14.58
CA LEU A 325 -7.76 24.16 -14.15
C LEU A 325 -8.95 23.27 -13.79
N LYS A 326 -10.12 23.84 -13.51
CA LYS A 326 -11.29 23.09 -13.04
C LYS A 326 -11.62 21.87 -13.92
N SER A 327 -11.61 22.03 -15.23
CA SER A 327 -11.95 20.95 -16.17
C SER A 327 -10.81 19.94 -16.40
N LYS A 328 -9.62 20.23 -15.87
CA LYS A 328 -8.44 19.36 -15.99
C LYS A 328 -8.28 18.42 -14.81
N VAL A 329 -9.04 18.62 -13.73
CA VAL A 329 -8.93 17.82 -12.50
C VAL A 329 -9.35 16.38 -12.78
N ILE A 330 -8.45 15.46 -12.57
CA ILE A 330 -8.69 14.02 -12.67
C ILE A 330 -9.40 13.55 -11.40
N THR A 331 -10.47 12.78 -11.56
CA THR A 331 -11.08 12.05 -10.46
C THR A 331 -10.28 10.76 -10.23
N PRO A 332 -9.82 10.48 -9.01
CA PRO A 332 -9.13 9.24 -8.70
C PRO A 332 -9.97 7.98 -8.93
N ASP A 333 -9.30 6.83 -9.15
CA ASP A 333 -9.96 5.58 -9.51
C ASP A 333 -10.69 4.92 -8.34
N VAL A 334 -10.12 4.95 -7.14
CA VAL A 334 -10.70 4.38 -5.92
C VAL A 334 -10.69 5.43 -4.82
N LEU A 335 -11.87 5.88 -4.42
CA LEU A 335 -12.01 6.77 -3.27
C LEU A 335 -12.08 5.93 -2.00
N LEU A 336 -11.16 6.20 -1.08
CA LEU A 336 -11.15 5.65 0.27
C LEU A 336 -11.96 6.55 1.20
N GLN A 337 -12.23 6.11 2.42
CA GLN A 337 -12.78 7.04 3.40
C GLN A 337 -11.79 8.18 3.68
N PRO A 338 -12.28 9.40 3.93
CA PRO A 338 -11.45 10.53 4.31
C PRO A 338 -10.62 10.25 5.54
N HIS A 339 -9.37 10.73 5.51
CA HIS A 339 -8.43 10.68 6.63
C HIS A 339 -7.90 9.28 6.96
N PHE A 340 -8.06 8.29 6.08
CA PHE A 340 -7.49 6.96 6.27
C PHE A 340 -5.96 6.98 6.33
N ALA A 341 -5.35 8.02 5.78
CA ALA A 341 -3.91 8.17 5.67
C ALA A 341 -3.29 7.00 4.91
N SER A 342 -3.74 6.78 3.67
CA SER A 342 -3.25 5.72 2.79
C SER A 342 -1.77 5.90 2.51
N LEU A 343 -0.95 4.89 2.82
CA LEU A 343 0.50 4.96 2.74
C LEU A 343 1.04 4.07 1.64
N GLU A 344 1.76 3.00 1.95
CA GLU A 344 2.31 2.15 0.90
C GLU A 344 1.26 1.26 0.24
N MET A 345 1.44 1.01 -1.05
CA MET A 345 0.63 0.08 -1.82
C MET A 345 1.49 -0.86 -2.67
N THR A 346 0.94 -2.01 -2.99
CA THR A 346 1.53 -2.97 -3.92
C THR A 346 0.45 -3.69 -4.73
N PHE A 347 0.79 -4.18 -5.92
CA PHE A 347 -0.07 -5.12 -6.64
C PHE A 347 0.20 -6.55 -6.17
N TYR A 348 -0.85 -7.33 -5.94
CA TYR A 348 -0.70 -8.72 -5.57
C TYR A 348 -0.38 -9.58 -6.78
N GLU A 349 0.89 -9.91 -6.97
CA GLU A 349 1.38 -10.78 -8.03
C GLU A 349 1.67 -12.21 -7.54
N GLY A 350 1.44 -12.48 -6.26
CA GLY A 350 1.64 -13.78 -5.65
C GLY A 350 0.72 -14.87 -6.18
N SER A 351 0.99 -16.10 -5.79
CA SER A 351 0.18 -17.29 -6.12
C SER A 351 -0.35 -18.01 -4.89
N GLN A 352 -0.05 -17.54 -3.69
CA GLN A 352 -0.47 -18.18 -2.45
C GLN A 352 -1.91 -17.81 -2.09
N PHE A 353 -2.33 -16.56 -2.27
CA PHE A 353 -3.69 -16.12 -2.00
C PHE A 353 -4.67 -16.66 -3.04
N PRO A 354 -5.98 -16.73 -2.72
CA PRO A 354 -7.01 -17.08 -3.69
C PRO A 354 -6.91 -16.27 -4.99
N ALA A 355 -7.24 -16.89 -6.10
CA ALA A 355 -7.08 -16.31 -7.44
C ALA A 355 -7.79 -14.95 -7.62
N GLN A 356 -8.82 -14.69 -6.83
CA GLN A 356 -9.55 -13.41 -6.86
C GLN A 356 -8.70 -12.20 -6.47
N TYR A 357 -7.62 -12.39 -5.70
CA TYR A 357 -6.72 -11.30 -5.30
C TYR A 357 -5.63 -11.01 -6.35
N LYS A 358 -5.52 -11.86 -7.38
CA LYS A 358 -4.45 -11.73 -8.38
C LYS A 358 -4.61 -10.44 -9.20
N GLY A 359 -3.60 -9.59 -9.11
CA GLY A 359 -3.58 -8.28 -9.78
C GLY A 359 -4.25 -7.15 -9.00
N ASP A 360 -4.90 -7.44 -7.86
CA ASP A 360 -5.51 -6.42 -7.00
C ASP A 360 -4.44 -5.55 -6.31
N VAL A 361 -4.83 -4.33 -5.99
CA VAL A 361 -4.00 -3.45 -5.15
C VAL A 361 -4.23 -3.78 -3.68
N ILE A 362 -3.14 -3.93 -2.93
CA ILE A 362 -3.14 -3.99 -1.47
C ILE A 362 -2.51 -2.70 -0.96
N ALA A 363 -3.18 -1.99 -0.06
CA ALA A 363 -2.70 -0.73 0.50
C ALA A 363 -2.83 -0.69 2.02
N ALA A 364 -1.85 -0.05 2.68
CA ALA A 364 -1.85 0.14 4.12
C ALA A 364 -2.46 1.49 4.48
N GLU A 365 -3.43 1.46 5.38
CA GLU A 365 -4.13 2.63 5.91
C GLU A 365 -3.63 2.90 7.33
N HIS A 366 -2.98 4.04 7.53
CA HIS A 366 -2.29 4.37 8.79
C HIS A 366 -3.24 4.84 9.89
N GLY A 367 -4.45 5.21 9.51
CA GLY A 367 -5.53 5.62 10.38
C GLY A 367 -5.64 7.11 10.61
N SER A 368 -6.87 7.51 10.86
CA SER A 368 -7.31 8.91 10.91
C SER A 368 -6.80 9.65 12.16
N TRP A 369 -6.54 10.94 11.97
CA TRP A 369 -6.34 11.88 13.06
C TRP A 369 -7.37 13.05 12.99
N ASN A 370 -7.87 13.36 11.80
CA ASN A 370 -8.81 14.44 11.54
C ASN A 370 -10.25 13.94 11.36
N LYS A 371 -10.67 13.01 12.22
CA LYS A 371 -12.00 12.41 12.21
C LYS A 371 -12.50 12.21 13.63
N ALA A 372 -13.74 12.59 13.93
CA ALA A 372 -14.31 12.52 15.28
C ALA A 372 -14.39 11.09 15.80
N ALA A 373 -14.85 10.15 14.98
CA ALA A 373 -14.73 8.72 15.24
C ALA A 373 -13.64 8.14 14.35
N ARG A 374 -12.61 7.53 14.96
CA ARG A 374 -11.43 6.98 14.23
C ARG A 374 -11.83 5.96 13.17
N ALA A 375 -11.04 5.88 12.09
CA ALA A 375 -11.21 4.90 11.02
C ALA A 375 -9.87 4.65 10.31
N GLY A 376 -9.76 3.53 9.56
CA GLY A 376 -8.66 3.27 8.65
C GLY A 376 -7.36 2.81 9.30
N TYR A 377 -7.39 2.17 10.46
CA TYR A 377 -6.23 1.47 11.01
C TYR A 377 -6.24 0.03 10.50
N GLU A 378 -5.92 -0.15 9.21
CA GLU A 378 -6.12 -1.42 8.52
C GLU A 378 -5.26 -1.56 7.25
N VAL A 379 -5.33 -2.70 6.61
CA VAL A 379 -4.89 -2.91 5.23
C VAL A 379 -6.12 -3.18 4.39
N VAL A 380 -6.22 -2.54 3.25
CA VAL A 380 -7.34 -2.71 2.31
C VAL A 380 -6.88 -3.40 1.02
N VAL A 381 -7.84 -4.00 0.31
CA VAL A 381 -7.69 -4.50 -1.05
C VAL A 381 -8.60 -3.71 -1.97
N ALA A 382 -8.07 -3.15 -3.03
CA ALA A 382 -8.85 -2.54 -4.12
C ALA A 382 -8.90 -3.50 -5.31
N PRO A 383 -10.07 -4.09 -5.60
CA PRO A 383 -10.21 -5.07 -6.68
C PRO A 383 -9.95 -4.45 -8.06
N MET A 384 -9.19 -5.19 -8.86
CA MET A 384 -8.83 -4.81 -10.22
C MET A 384 -9.46 -5.76 -11.24
N HIS A 385 -9.78 -5.24 -12.41
CA HIS A 385 -10.22 -6.04 -13.55
C HIS A 385 -9.47 -5.60 -14.81
N ASP A 386 -8.73 -6.51 -15.43
CA ASP A 386 -7.89 -6.24 -16.61
C ASP A 386 -6.96 -5.02 -16.43
N GLY A 387 -6.40 -4.85 -15.21
CA GLY A 387 -5.51 -3.75 -14.89
C GLY A 387 -6.22 -2.42 -14.54
N HIS A 388 -7.54 -2.40 -14.42
CA HIS A 388 -8.33 -1.23 -14.08
C HIS A 388 -9.07 -1.44 -12.76
N ALA A 389 -9.13 -0.39 -11.92
CA ALA A 389 -9.84 -0.46 -10.66
C ALA A 389 -11.37 -0.53 -10.84
N THR A 390 -12.03 -1.29 -9.99
CA THR A 390 -13.50 -1.36 -9.97
C THR A 390 -14.15 -0.15 -9.28
N GLY A 391 -13.34 0.66 -8.60
CA GLY A 391 -13.78 1.76 -7.74
C GLY A 391 -14.23 1.30 -6.35
N GLU A 392 -14.07 0.01 -6.05
CA GLU A 392 -14.38 -0.57 -4.75
C GLU A 392 -13.09 -0.84 -3.95
N TYR A 393 -13.23 -0.91 -2.61
CA TYR A 393 -12.20 -1.49 -1.76
C TYR A 393 -12.83 -2.37 -0.68
N GLU A 394 -12.03 -3.24 -0.10
CA GLU A 394 -12.40 -4.22 0.92
C GLU A 394 -11.45 -4.12 2.11
N ASP A 395 -12.00 -4.13 3.33
CA ASP A 395 -11.21 -4.28 4.54
C ASP A 395 -10.55 -5.66 4.54
N PHE A 396 -9.22 -5.72 4.57
CA PHE A 396 -8.49 -6.98 4.49
C PHE A 396 -7.84 -7.38 5.81
N LEU A 397 -7.03 -6.51 6.41
CA LEU A 397 -6.38 -6.78 7.68
C LEU A 397 -6.76 -5.70 8.68
N THR A 398 -7.58 -6.04 9.66
CA THR A 398 -8.20 -5.10 10.60
C THR A 398 -7.86 -5.42 12.05
N GLY A 399 -8.43 -4.65 13.01
CA GLY A 399 -8.36 -4.96 14.42
C GLY A 399 -7.17 -4.36 15.16
N PHE A 400 -6.53 -3.31 14.63
CA PHE A 400 -5.44 -2.58 15.26
C PHE A 400 -5.91 -1.54 16.29
N THR A 401 -7.20 -1.54 16.60
CA THR A 401 -7.83 -0.70 17.61
C THR A 401 -8.46 -1.54 18.70
N THR A 402 -8.57 -0.98 19.91
CA THR A 402 -9.32 -1.56 21.02
C THR A 402 -10.80 -1.18 20.92
N ALA A 403 -11.66 -1.84 21.69
CA ALA A 403 -13.10 -1.59 21.66
C ALA A 403 -13.48 -0.15 22.09
N ASP A 404 -12.64 0.52 22.87
CA ASP A 404 -12.80 1.91 23.31
C ASP A 404 -12.07 2.93 22.42
N GLY A 405 -11.56 2.48 21.25
CA GLY A 405 -10.96 3.33 20.23
C GLY A 405 -9.51 3.74 20.45
N HIS A 406 -8.79 3.15 21.41
CA HIS A 406 -7.34 3.29 21.49
C HIS A 406 -6.68 2.49 20.36
N VAL A 407 -5.48 2.90 19.95
CA VAL A 407 -4.77 2.32 18.81
C VAL A 407 -3.54 1.57 19.31
N TRP A 408 -3.39 0.31 18.93
CA TRP A 408 -2.22 -0.47 19.29
C TRP A 408 -1.31 -0.83 18.10
N GLY A 409 -1.78 -0.62 16.88
CA GLY A 409 -1.01 -0.83 15.65
C GLY A 409 -1.42 0.15 14.56
N ARG A 410 -0.49 0.47 13.67
CA ARG A 410 -0.67 1.39 12.54
C ARG A 410 0.05 0.85 11.32
N PRO A 411 -0.64 0.18 10.39
CA PRO A 411 -0.05 -0.34 9.15
C PRO A 411 0.57 0.78 8.30
N VAL A 412 1.73 0.49 7.70
CA VAL A 412 2.46 1.45 6.86
C VAL A 412 2.88 0.86 5.54
N GLY A 413 3.65 -0.21 5.57
CA GLY A 413 4.25 -0.84 4.40
C GLY A 413 3.63 -2.18 4.12
N VAL A 414 3.49 -2.51 2.85
CA VAL A 414 2.99 -3.80 2.36
C VAL A 414 3.88 -4.33 1.25
N THR A 415 4.23 -5.62 1.29
CA THR A 415 4.98 -6.26 0.22
C THR A 415 4.60 -7.72 0.06
N VAL A 416 4.58 -8.20 -1.18
CA VAL A 416 4.36 -9.62 -1.51
C VAL A 416 5.70 -10.33 -1.53
N ALA A 417 5.83 -11.40 -0.74
CA ALA A 417 7.01 -12.24 -0.74
C ALA A 417 7.05 -13.19 -1.94
N ASN A 418 8.23 -13.79 -2.20
CA ASN A 418 8.41 -14.71 -3.33
C ASN A 418 7.55 -15.98 -3.25
N ASP A 419 7.11 -16.38 -2.05
CA ASP A 419 6.17 -17.49 -1.84
C ASP A 419 4.71 -17.07 -1.99
N GLY A 420 4.44 -15.79 -2.27
CA GLY A 420 3.11 -15.21 -2.41
C GLY A 420 2.45 -14.81 -1.10
N SER A 421 3.11 -14.95 0.04
CA SER A 421 2.63 -14.38 1.31
C SER A 421 2.78 -12.85 1.34
N LEU A 422 2.10 -12.19 2.28
CA LEU A 422 2.16 -10.74 2.45
C LEU A 422 2.88 -10.40 3.76
N PHE A 423 3.77 -9.40 3.71
CA PHE A 423 4.34 -8.78 4.90
C PHE A 423 3.82 -7.36 5.06
N VAL A 424 3.49 -6.99 6.30
CA VAL A 424 2.94 -5.68 6.65
C VAL A 424 3.77 -5.09 7.78
N THR A 425 4.33 -3.90 7.58
CA THR A 425 4.96 -3.14 8.68
C THR A 425 3.93 -2.35 9.44
N ASP A 426 4.16 -2.22 10.73
CA ASP A 426 3.29 -1.52 11.69
C ASP A 426 4.18 -0.64 12.58
N ASP A 427 4.18 0.66 12.34
CA ASP A 427 5.02 1.60 13.08
C ASP A 427 4.46 1.94 14.47
N GLY A 428 3.17 1.70 14.69
CA GLY A 428 2.54 1.88 16.00
C GLY A 428 3.02 0.87 17.03
N SER A 429 3.14 -0.39 16.65
CA SER A 429 3.64 -1.46 17.54
C SER A 429 5.11 -1.81 17.32
N GLY A 430 5.78 -1.21 16.33
CA GLY A 430 7.16 -1.54 15.97
C GLY A 430 7.30 -2.96 15.42
N SER A 431 6.31 -3.46 14.71
CA SER A 431 6.20 -4.87 14.30
C SER A 431 6.21 -5.05 12.79
N ILE A 432 6.49 -6.27 12.36
CA ILE A 432 6.20 -6.76 11.00
C ILE A 432 5.29 -7.97 11.15
N TRP A 433 4.15 -7.92 10.47
CA TRP A 433 3.16 -8.99 10.39
C TRP A 433 3.37 -9.81 9.13
N HIS A 434 3.20 -11.13 9.24
CA HIS A 434 3.27 -12.08 8.11
C HIS A 434 1.90 -12.70 7.91
N VAL A 435 1.32 -12.50 6.73
CA VAL A 435 -0.01 -12.98 6.35
C VAL A 435 0.13 -14.07 5.31
N THR A 436 -0.39 -15.25 5.61
CA THR A 436 -0.36 -16.43 4.75
C THR A 436 -1.77 -16.95 4.51
N TYR A 437 -1.96 -17.66 3.39
CA TYR A 437 -3.22 -18.35 3.11
C TYR A 437 -2.96 -19.86 3.08
N GLY A 438 -3.67 -20.59 3.96
CA GLY A 438 -3.55 -22.05 4.05
C GLY A 438 -4.74 -22.81 3.46
N GLY A 439 -5.79 -22.09 3.00
CA GLY A 439 -7.06 -22.69 2.63
C GLY A 439 -7.87 -23.12 3.88
N GLN A 440 -9.13 -23.49 3.67
CA GLN A 440 -9.97 -24.15 4.69
C GLN A 440 -9.78 -25.65 4.61
#